data_4f1899c2d95faeab1624256d03bf60b0
#
_entry.id   4f1899c2d95faeab1624256d03bf60b0
#
_cell.length_a   1.000
_cell.length_b   1.000
_cell.length_c   1.000
_cell.angle_alpha   90.00
_cell.angle_beta   90.00
_cell.angle_gamma   90.00
#
_symmetry.space_group_name_H-M   'P 1'
#
loop_
_entity.id
_entity.type
_entity.pdbx_description
1 polymer ?
#
loop_
_entity_poly.entity_id
_entity_poly.type
_entity_poly.pdbx_seq_one_letter_code
_entity_poly.pdbx_strand_id
1 'polypeptide(L)'
;MTRLVVDIGGTSIRLAHCRDHSPDLFDISQFACADYTRVDDVLLEYCARHSLDNDEFVLAVAGPVNGPLVDITNNQWEFDAGLLSSVLGVNRYLIINDFTAQALAHRGLFQDRQIPANSKLKMLRSGSADYSTPLLVIGPGTGLGVAALAPVGDDVKIIEGEGGHVSYAPRNSTEMHVLRTLQHRFGHVSAERIVSGPGLATIFEIQTGQLKPAPEIGALALAGDADAVAAVHLMLQSLATVAANAAITLGARAGIVIAGGIVPKLEPLFAASGFFDRF
;
A
#
# COMPACT_ATOMS: atom_id res chain seq x y z
N MET A 1 26.92 -10.23 2.98
CA MET A 1 26.23 -9.41 3.99
C MET A 1 24.83 -9.92 4.20
N THR A 2 24.35 -9.92 5.45
CA THR A 2 22.96 -10.27 5.80
C THR A 2 22.22 -8.99 6.17
N ARG A 3 21.03 -8.82 5.63
CA ARG A 3 20.14 -7.69 5.93
C ARG A 3 18.93 -8.16 6.68
N LEU A 4 18.58 -7.44 7.72
CA LEU A 4 17.27 -7.52 8.34
C LEU A 4 16.31 -6.61 7.55
N VAL A 5 15.27 -7.17 6.99
CA VAL A 5 14.20 -6.42 6.29
C VAL A 5 12.92 -6.46 7.10
N VAL A 6 12.31 -5.31 7.30
CA VAL A 6 11.18 -5.13 8.20
C VAL A 6 10.10 -4.31 7.50
N ASP A 7 8.87 -4.79 7.57
CA ASP A 7 7.66 -4.09 7.10
C ASP A 7 6.76 -3.83 8.32
N ILE A 8 6.60 -2.55 8.69
CA ILE A 8 5.82 -2.12 9.85
C ILE A 8 4.55 -1.41 9.39
N GLY A 9 3.43 -2.11 9.53
CA GLY A 9 2.12 -1.53 9.34
C GLY A 9 1.45 -1.09 10.65
N GLY A 10 0.23 -0.57 10.55
CA GLY A 10 -0.53 -0.12 11.72
C GLY A 10 -0.87 -1.22 12.73
N THR A 11 -0.96 -2.48 12.31
CA THR A 11 -1.41 -3.59 13.17
C THR A 11 -0.44 -4.76 13.24
N SER A 12 0.47 -4.89 12.30
CA SER A 12 1.40 -6.01 12.22
C SER A 12 2.77 -5.56 11.73
N ILE A 13 3.78 -6.26 12.20
CA ILE A 13 5.17 -6.16 11.76
C ILE A 13 5.59 -7.49 11.14
N ARG A 14 6.23 -7.43 9.97
CA ARG A 14 6.84 -8.58 9.29
C ARG A 14 8.33 -8.41 9.24
N LEU A 15 9.04 -9.48 9.53
CA LEU A 15 10.49 -9.49 9.54
C LEU A 15 10.99 -10.65 8.69
N ALA A 16 12.10 -10.43 8.03
CA ALA A 16 12.81 -11.47 7.30
C ALA A 16 14.30 -11.10 7.19
N HIS A 17 15.10 -12.07 6.82
CA HIS A 17 16.47 -11.83 6.38
C HIS A 17 16.60 -11.97 4.88
N CYS A 18 17.50 -11.23 4.27
CA CYS A 18 17.96 -11.45 2.90
C CYS A 18 19.49 -11.36 2.84
N ARG A 19 20.06 -11.98 1.81
CA ARG A 19 21.50 -11.88 1.52
C ARG A 19 21.74 -10.85 0.42
N ASP A 20 22.94 -10.26 0.41
CA ASP A 20 23.35 -9.38 -0.67
C ASP A 20 23.14 -10.03 -2.03
N HIS A 21 22.64 -9.25 -2.95
CA HIS A 21 22.38 -9.63 -4.35
C HIS A 21 21.39 -10.81 -4.53
N SER A 22 20.65 -11.19 -3.48
CA SER A 22 19.56 -12.16 -3.59
C SER A 22 18.23 -11.53 -3.19
N PRO A 23 17.16 -11.70 -3.99
CA PRO A 23 15.82 -11.30 -3.59
C PRO A 23 15.14 -12.29 -2.64
N ASP A 24 15.81 -13.43 -2.34
CA ASP A 24 15.20 -14.49 -1.53
C ASP A 24 15.18 -14.11 -0.06
N LEU A 25 13.99 -14.20 0.53
CA LEU A 25 13.77 -13.97 1.95
C LEU A 25 13.81 -15.30 2.71
N PHE A 26 14.41 -15.29 3.88
CA PHE A 26 14.43 -16.43 4.80
C PHE A 26 14.11 -15.97 6.23
N ASP A 27 13.79 -16.91 7.11
CA ASP A 27 13.38 -16.67 8.51
C ASP A 27 12.17 -15.72 8.63
N ILE A 28 11.23 -15.81 7.68
CA ILE A 28 10.09 -14.92 7.63
C ILE A 28 9.21 -15.12 8.85
N SER A 29 8.95 -14.04 9.59
CA SER A 29 8.10 -14.01 10.77
C SER A 29 7.15 -12.83 10.73
N GLN A 30 5.98 -12.99 11.37
CA GLN A 30 5.00 -11.92 11.52
C GLN A 30 4.53 -11.89 12.98
N PHE A 31 4.43 -10.67 13.52
CA PHE A 31 3.93 -10.42 14.87
C PHE A 31 2.83 -9.37 14.85
N ALA A 32 1.94 -9.40 15.85
CA ALA A 32 0.98 -8.34 16.05
C ALA A 32 1.64 -7.18 16.82
N CYS A 33 1.51 -5.96 16.32
CA CYS A 33 2.09 -4.79 17.01
C CYS A 33 1.53 -4.61 18.43
N ALA A 34 0.28 -5.01 18.65
CA ALA A 34 -0.38 -4.92 19.96
C ALA A 34 0.25 -5.81 21.05
N ASP A 35 1.03 -6.83 20.67
CA ASP A 35 1.67 -7.74 21.62
C ASP A 35 2.96 -7.15 22.22
N TYR A 36 3.43 -6.01 21.69
CA TYR A 36 4.69 -5.39 22.10
C TYR A 36 4.51 -3.90 22.40
N THR A 37 5.14 -3.45 23.47
CA THR A 37 5.09 -2.03 23.86
C THR A 37 6.00 -1.17 22.95
N ARG A 38 7.13 -1.73 22.53
CA ARG A 38 8.17 -1.04 21.75
C ARG A 38 8.59 -1.86 20.53
N VAL A 39 8.99 -1.16 19.48
CA VAL A 39 9.53 -1.81 18.26
C VAL A 39 10.82 -2.59 18.55
N ASP A 40 11.67 -2.07 19.45
CA ASP A 40 12.93 -2.71 19.80
C ASP A 40 12.69 -4.11 20.39
N ASP A 41 11.63 -4.29 21.21
CA ASP A 41 11.34 -5.57 21.85
C ASP A 41 11.10 -6.68 20.83
N VAL A 42 10.30 -6.41 19.80
CA VAL A 42 10.02 -7.41 18.75
C VAL A 42 11.23 -7.66 17.87
N LEU A 43 12.03 -6.62 17.56
CA LEU A 43 13.24 -6.77 16.76
C LEU A 43 14.32 -7.57 17.49
N LEU A 44 14.55 -7.29 18.78
CA LEU A 44 15.51 -8.05 19.62
C LEU A 44 15.06 -9.50 19.78
N GLU A 45 13.76 -9.75 20.01
CA GLU A 45 13.23 -11.11 20.12
C GLU A 45 13.45 -11.89 18.81
N TYR A 46 13.18 -11.25 17.66
CA TYR A 46 13.40 -11.87 16.36
C TYR A 46 14.88 -12.18 16.12
N CYS A 47 15.78 -11.22 16.37
CA CYS A 47 17.23 -11.41 16.21
C CYS A 47 17.77 -12.52 17.15
N ALA A 48 17.30 -12.57 18.39
CA ALA A 48 17.69 -13.61 19.35
C ALA A 48 17.26 -15.02 18.89
N ARG A 49 16.09 -15.14 18.25
CA ARG A 49 15.59 -16.44 17.73
C ARG A 49 16.42 -16.98 16.59
N HIS A 50 16.94 -16.10 15.73
CA HIS A 50 17.61 -16.50 14.50
C HIS A 50 19.14 -16.44 14.58
N SER A 51 19.71 -15.87 15.64
CA SER A 51 21.16 -15.84 15.93
C SER A 51 22.05 -15.38 14.77
N LEU A 52 21.56 -14.42 13.99
CA LEU A 52 22.27 -13.88 12.83
C LEU A 52 22.85 -12.51 13.14
N ASP A 53 24.09 -12.31 12.74
CA ASP A 53 24.71 -10.99 12.70
C ASP A 53 24.20 -10.24 11.47
N ASN A 54 23.51 -9.14 11.71
CA ASN A 54 23.01 -8.27 10.65
C ASN A 54 24.04 -7.18 10.35
N ASP A 55 24.37 -6.99 9.09
CA ASP A 55 25.25 -5.91 8.62
C ASP A 55 24.50 -4.58 8.48
N GLU A 56 23.21 -4.68 8.15
CA GLU A 56 22.32 -3.53 8.00
C GLU A 56 20.85 -3.93 8.24
N PHE A 57 19.99 -2.95 8.50
CA PHE A 57 18.55 -3.16 8.44
C PHE A 57 17.86 -2.17 7.50
N VAL A 58 16.75 -2.62 6.93
CA VAL A 58 15.85 -1.82 6.08
C VAL A 58 14.46 -1.87 6.66
N LEU A 59 13.89 -0.71 6.98
CA LEU A 59 12.52 -0.57 7.48
C LEU A 59 11.64 0.03 6.39
N ALA A 60 10.59 -0.68 6.01
CA ALA A 60 9.43 -0.12 5.32
C ALA A 60 8.37 0.21 6.37
N VAL A 61 7.91 1.45 6.43
CA VAL A 61 7.02 1.93 7.48
C VAL A 61 5.77 2.60 6.92
N ALA A 62 4.63 2.33 7.53
CA ALA A 62 3.38 3.00 7.18
C ALA A 62 3.40 4.43 7.74
N GLY A 63 3.60 5.40 6.88
CA GLY A 63 3.65 6.82 7.22
C GLY A 63 4.78 7.58 6.52
N PRO A 64 4.80 8.90 6.65
CA PRO A 64 5.82 9.73 6.04
C PRO A 64 7.18 9.55 6.74
N VAL A 65 8.25 9.49 5.95
CA VAL A 65 9.62 9.38 6.45
C VAL A 65 10.35 10.70 6.23
N ASN A 66 10.54 11.48 7.31
CA ASN A 66 11.15 12.80 7.28
C ASN A 66 12.41 12.87 8.18
N GLY A 67 13.24 11.86 8.16
CA GLY A 67 14.45 11.78 8.98
C GLY A 67 14.49 10.53 9.85
N PRO A 68 15.32 10.51 10.91
CA PRO A 68 15.49 9.32 11.75
C PRO A 68 14.30 9.05 12.70
N LEU A 69 13.51 10.08 13.03
CA LEU A 69 12.33 9.92 13.88
C LEU A 69 11.17 9.37 13.04
N VAL A 70 10.64 8.24 13.47
CA VAL A 70 9.58 7.49 12.81
C VAL A 70 8.35 7.46 13.70
N ASP A 71 7.22 7.92 13.18
CA ASP A 71 5.89 7.81 13.78
C ASP A 71 5.04 6.94 12.85
N ILE A 72 4.59 5.80 13.34
CA ILE A 72 3.84 4.82 12.53
C ILE A 72 2.36 5.17 12.52
N THR A 73 1.82 5.43 11.35
CA THR A 73 0.40 5.73 11.18
C THR A 73 -0.49 4.62 11.72
N ASN A 74 -1.46 4.98 12.58
CA ASN A 74 -2.38 4.04 13.23
C ASN A 74 -1.69 2.97 14.10
N ASN A 75 -0.53 3.30 14.68
CA ASN A 75 0.21 2.48 15.62
C ASN A 75 0.63 3.35 16.81
N GLN A 76 1.00 2.72 17.93
CA GLN A 76 1.49 3.42 19.12
C GLN A 76 3.01 3.61 19.14
N TRP A 77 3.72 3.11 18.12
CA TRP A 77 5.17 3.15 18.09
C TRP A 77 5.69 4.43 17.45
N GLU A 78 6.48 5.14 18.24
CA GLU A 78 7.35 6.23 17.82
C GLU A 78 8.77 5.88 18.24
N PHE A 79 9.74 5.97 17.34
CA PHE A 79 11.13 5.62 17.62
C PHE A 79 12.13 6.39 16.76
N ASP A 80 13.35 6.52 17.26
CA ASP A 80 14.48 7.03 16.49
C ASP A 80 15.28 5.84 15.90
N ALA A 81 15.41 5.83 14.57
CA ALA A 81 16.08 4.73 13.88
C ALA A 81 17.59 4.68 14.12
N GLY A 82 18.23 5.80 14.45
CA GLY A 82 19.62 5.83 14.86
C GLY A 82 19.84 5.17 16.23
N LEU A 83 18.91 5.43 17.17
CA LEU A 83 18.92 4.73 18.46
C LEU A 83 18.63 3.23 18.27
N LEU A 84 17.64 2.90 17.44
CA LEU A 84 17.31 1.51 17.10
C LEU A 84 18.51 0.78 16.48
N SER A 85 19.24 1.42 15.56
CA SER A 85 20.48 0.93 14.98
C SER A 85 21.51 0.56 16.07
N SER A 86 21.67 1.43 17.05
CA SER A 86 22.60 1.19 18.18
C SER A 86 22.14 0.01 19.05
N VAL A 87 20.85 -0.13 19.31
CA VAL A 87 20.28 -1.24 20.08
C VAL A 87 20.47 -2.58 19.37
N LEU A 88 20.33 -2.60 18.05
CA LEU A 88 20.52 -3.79 17.22
C LEU A 88 22.00 -4.10 16.92
N GLY A 89 22.93 -3.22 17.30
CA GLY A 89 24.36 -3.36 17.00
C GLY A 89 24.70 -3.25 15.51
N VAL A 90 23.85 -2.59 14.72
CA VAL A 90 23.98 -2.45 13.26
C VAL A 90 24.38 -1.02 12.91
N ASN A 91 25.38 -0.84 12.06
CA ASN A 91 25.91 0.48 11.72
C ASN A 91 25.24 1.14 10.51
N ARG A 92 24.47 0.40 9.74
CA ARG A 92 23.82 0.87 8.52
C ARG A 92 22.33 0.59 8.56
N TYR A 93 21.54 1.61 8.25
CA TYR A 93 20.09 1.45 8.14
C TYR A 93 19.52 2.30 7.02
N LEU A 94 18.38 1.86 6.50
CA LEU A 94 17.55 2.59 5.56
C LEU A 94 16.11 2.55 6.04
N ILE A 95 15.44 3.69 6.05
CA ILE A 95 14.00 3.78 6.31
C ILE A 95 13.35 4.30 5.05
N ILE A 96 12.29 3.64 4.63
CA ILE A 96 11.47 4.06 3.49
C ILE A 96 9.98 3.93 3.85
N ASN A 97 9.16 4.70 3.19
CA ASN A 97 7.71 4.50 3.27
C ASN A 97 7.34 3.11 2.69
N ASP A 98 6.28 2.47 3.20
CA ASP A 98 5.81 1.16 2.77
C ASP A 98 5.40 1.13 1.28
N PHE A 99 4.80 2.19 0.77
CA PHE A 99 4.49 2.31 -0.67
C PHE A 99 5.71 2.61 -1.53
N THR A 100 6.72 3.28 -1.01
CA THR A 100 8.04 3.37 -1.63
C THR A 100 8.65 1.98 -1.80
N ALA A 101 8.60 1.13 -0.77
CA ALA A 101 9.05 -0.26 -0.85
C ALA A 101 8.23 -1.07 -1.88
N GLN A 102 6.90 -0.92 -1.88
CA GLN A 102 6.02 -1.54 -2.87
C GLN A 102 6.39 -1.12 -4.30
N ALA A 103 6.64 0.17 -4.54
CA ALA A 103 7.03 0.64 -5.87
C ALA A 103 8.38 0.05 -6.29
N LEU A 104 9.39 0.08 -5.43
CA LEU A 104 10.72 -0.46 -5.72
C LEU A 104 10.71 -1.96 -6.03
N ALA A 105 9.77 -2.73 -5.45
CA ALA A 105 9.58 -4.14 -5.76
C ALA A 105 9.26 -4.39 -7.25
N HIS A 106 8.79 -3.37 -7.97
CA HIS A 106 8.49 -3.45 -9.40
C HIS A 106 9.61 -2.91 -10.32
N ARG A 107 10.79 -2.58 -9.75
CA ARG A 107 11.95 -2.12 -10.53
C ARG A 107 12.33 -3.07 -11.68
N GLY A 108 12.22 -4.38 -11.46
CA GLY A 108 12.50 -5.39 -12.46
C GLY A 108 11.66 -5.27 -13.74
N LEU A 109 10.46 -4.68 -13.69
CA LEU A 109 9.64 -4.46 -14.88
C LEU A 109 10.32 -3.53 -15.91
N PHE A 110 11.15 -2.58 -15.47
CA PHE A 110 11.92 -1.72 -16.36
C PHE A 110 13.12 -2.42 -16.98
N GLN A 111 13.74 -3.34 -16.25
CA GLN A 111 14.91 -4.10 -16.68
C GLN A 111 14.50 -5.19 -17.67
N ASP A 112 13.53 -6.00 -17.31
CA ASP A 112 13.10 -7.17 -18.06
C ASP A 112 12.04 -6.84 -19.12
N ARG A 113 11.36 -5.69 -19.00
CA ARG A 113 10.25 -5.22 -19.85
C ARG A 113 9.11 -6.23 -19.97
N GLN A 114 8.98 -7.08 -18.98
CA GLN A 114 7.95 -8.11 -18.88
C GLN A 114 7.66 -8.46 -17.41
N ILE A 115 6.49 -9.00 -17.17
CA ILE A 115 6.12 -9.55 -15.87
C ILE A 115 6.90 -10.85 -15.66
N PRO A 116 7.72 -10.98 -14.59
CA PRO A 116 8.43 -12.23 -14.33
C PRO A 116 7.46 -13.42 -14.17
N ALA A 117 7.78 -14.54 -14.78
CA ALA A 117 6.90 -15.73 -14.81
C ALA A 117 6.56 -16.28 -13.40
N ASN A 118 7.45 -16.08 -12.43
CA ASN A 118 7.27 -16.48 -11.03
C ASN A 118 6.70 -15.37 -10.13
N SER A 119 6.36 -14.20 -10.70
CA SER A 119 5.78 -13.11 -9.94
C SER A 119 4.33 -13.40 -9.55
N LYS A 120 3.86 -12.78 -8.47
CA LYS A 120 2.45 -12.82 -8.06
C LYS A 120 1.60 -11.76 -8.78
N LEU A 121 2.16 -11.03 -9.73
CA LEU A 121 1.44 -10.04 -10.51
C LEU A 121 0.44 -10.71 -11.44
N LYS A 122 -0.79 -10.23 -11.43
CA LYS A 122 -1.85 -10.66 -12.35
C LYS A 122 -2.13 -9.54 -13.35
N MET A 123 -2.08 -9.85 -14.64
CA MET A 123 -2.48 -8.91 -15.68
C MET A 123 -4.00 -8.74 -15.65
N LEU A 124 -4.47 -7.55 -15.28
CA LEU A 124 -5.89 -7.22 -15.26
C LEU A 124 -6.38 -6.74 -16.63
N ARG A 125 -5.57 -5.96 -17.32
CA ARG A 125 -5.83 -5.48 -18.69
C ARG A 125 -4.50 -5.32 -19.43
N SER A 126 -4.40 -5.90 -20.61
CA SER A 126 -3.23 -5.71 -21.47
C SER A 126 -3.24 -4.34 -22.14
N GLY A 127 -2.04 -3.83 -22.43
CA GLY A 127 -1.82 -2.57 -23.11
C GLY A 127 -0.43 -2.53 -23.74
N SER A 128 -0.07 -1.42 -24.36
CA SER A 128 1.27 -1.17 -24.89
C SER A 128 2.05 -0.31 -23.89
N ALA A 129 2.95 -0.94 -23.13
CA ALA A 129 3.75 -0.26 -22.11
C ALA A 129 4.90 0.55 -22.77
N ASP A 130 5.05 1.79 -22.33
CA ASP A 130 6.17 2.67 -22.70
C ASP A 130 7.12 2.81 -21.49
N TYR A 131 8.11 1.93 -21.40
CA TYR A 131 9.09 1.91 -20.30
C TYR A 131 10.07 3.09 -20.29
N SER A 132 9.94 4.07 -21.21
CA SER A 132 10.63 5.35 -21.13
C SER A 132 9.89 6.37 -20.24
N THR A 133 8.75 6.00 -19.69
CA THR A 133 7.88 6.85 -18.86
C THR A 133 7.63 6.21 -17.49
N PRO A 134 7.07 6.96 -16.52
CA PRO A 134 6.80 6.39 -15.20
C PRO A 134 5.83 5.20 -15.20
N LEU A 135 6.03 4.31 -14.18
CA LEU A 135 5.10 3.27 -13.72
C LEU A 135 4.42 3.77 -12.45
N LEU A 136 3.10 3.79 -12.43
CA LEU A 136 2.32 4.13 -11.24
C LEU A 136 2.10 2.88 -10.38
N VAL A 137 2.28 3.01 -9.07
CA VAL A 137 1.86 2.01 -8.08
C VAL A 137 0.87 2.66 -7.13
N ILE A 138 -0.33 2.11 -7.05
CA ILE A 138 -1.43 2.62 -6.22
C ILE A 138 -2.14 1.46 -5.54
N GLY A 139 -2.55 1.62 -4.28
CA GLY A 139 -3.25 0.52 -3.63
C GLY A 139 -3.95 0.88 -2.34
N PRO A 140 -5.22 0.46 -2.22
CA PRO A 140 -5.98 0.58 -1.00
C PRO A 140 -5.61 -0.49 0.02
N GLY A 141 -5.41 -0.04 1.24
CA GLY A 141 -5.19 -0.82 2.45
C GLY A 141 -5.93 -0.21 3.62
N THR A 142 -5.26 -0.02 4.76
CA THR A 142 -5.77 0.83 5.86
C THR A 142 -5.90 2.28 5.39
N GLY A 143 -4.97 2.73 4.53
CA GLY A 143 -5.02 3.99 3.79
C GLY A 143 -5.02 3.76 2.27
N LEU A 144 -4.62 4.78 1.52
CA LEU A 144 -4.41 4.75 0.07
C LEU A 144 -3.00 5.20 -0.27
N GLY A 145 -2.11 4.24 -0.52
CA GLY A 145 -0.76 4.55 -0.95
C GLY A 145 -0.68 4.85 -2.45
N VAL A 146 0.17 5.79 -2.81
CA VAL A 146 0.45 6.18 -4.20
C VAL A 146 1.92 6.52 -4.35
N ALA A 147 2.61 5.82 -5.22
CA ALA A 147 4.01 6.09 -5.57
C ALA A 147 4.24 5.81 -7.06
N ALA A 148 5.36 6.24 -7.61
CA ALA A 148 5.71 5.88 -8.97
C ALA A 148 7.21 5.64 -9.12
N LEU A 149 7.58 4.86 -10.14
CA LEU A 149 8.96 4.69 -10.59
C LEU A 149 9.15 5.42 -11.90
N ALA A 150 10.13 6.30 -11.98
CA ALA A 150 10.54 6.97 -13.20
C ALA A 150 11.86 6.39 -13.71
N PRO A 151 12.01 6.05 -15.00
CA PRO A 151 13.26 5.60 -15.57
C PRO A 151 14.29 6.72 -15.59
N VAL A 152 15.54 6.42 -15.18
CA VAL A 152 16.68 7.35 -15.21
C VAL A 152 17.91 6.59 -15.67
N GLY A 153 18.28 6.72 -16.95
CA GLY A 153 19.32 5.89 -17.56
C GLY A 153 18.94 4.41 -17.54
N ASP A 154 19.81 3.58 -17.00
CA ASP A 154 19.59 2.13 -16.84
C ASP A 154 18.95 1.75 -15.49
N ASP A 155 18.55 2.73 -14.70
CA ASP A 155 17.96 2.56 -13.39
C ASP A 155 16.59 3.25 -13.28
N VAL A 156 16.00 3.23 -12.09
CA VAL A 156 14.75 3.93 -11.77
C VAL A 156 14.93 4.83 -10.58
N LYS A 157 14.23 5.95 -10.59
CA LYS A 157 14.06 6.84 -9.43
C LYS A 157 12.63 6.71 -8.91
N ILE A 158 12.49 6.62 -7.61
CA ILE A 158 11.19 6.67 -6.95
C ILE A 158 10.64 8.10 -6.97
N ILE A 159 9.35 8.23 -7.25
CA ILE A 159 8.56 9.44 -7.04
C ILE A 159 7.67 9.14 -5.84
N GLU A 160 8.06 9.65 -4.70
CA GLU A 160 7.31 9.54 -3.45
C GLU A 160 6.27 10.65 -3.36
N GLY A 161 5.14 10.35 -2.70
CA GLY A 161 4.12 11.35 -2.47
C GLY A 161 2.92 10.80 -1.70
N GLU A 162 2.14 11.72 -1.16
CA GLU A 162 0.91 11.44 -0.42
C GLU A 162 -0.33 11.54 -1.33
N GLY A 163 -0.28 10.83 -2.46
CA GLY A 163 -1.33 10.89 -3.49
C GLY A 163 -2.71 10.39 -3.04
N GLY A 164 -2.78 9.63 -1.93
CA GLY A 164 -4.05 9.27 -1.30
C GLY A 164 -4.76 10.44 -0.63
N HIS A 165 -4.03 11.50 -0.25
CA HIS A 165 -4.57 12.68 0.42
C HIS A 165 -5.08 13.77 -0.54
N VAL A 166 -5.00 13.58 -1.85
CA VAL A 166 -5.63 14.50 -2.81
C VAL A 166 -7.14 14.55 -2.62
N SER A 167 -7.78 15.66 -2.98
CA SER A 167 -9.23 15.79 -2.88
C SER A 167 -9.97 14.74 -3.71
N TYR A 168 -10.99 14.13 -3.14
CA TYR A 168 -11.85 13.19 -3.84
C TYR A 168 -12.65 13.88 -4.95
N ALA A 169 -12.69 13.28 -6.13
CA ALA A 169 -13.37 13.78 -7.32
C ALA A 169 -14.55 12.86 -7.72
N PRO A 170 -15.78 13.12 -7.23
CA PRO A 170 -16.96 12.34 -7.55
C PRO A 170 -17.37 12.55 -9.02
N ARG A 171 -17.88 11.48 -9.67
CA ARG A 171 -18.30 11.51 -11.08
C ARG A 171 -19.78 11.17 -11.33
N ASN A 172 -20.53 10.84 -10.27
CA ASN A 172 -21.98 10.57 -10.34
C ASN A 172 -22.69 11.05 -9.07
N SER A 173 -24.03 10.97 -9.07
CA SER A 173 -24.88 11.45 -7.97
C SER A 173 -24.67 10.70 -6.66
N THR A 174 -24.42 9.38 -6.73
CA THR A 174 -24.15 8.54 -5.54
C THR A 174 -22.83 8.94 -4.89
N GLU A 175 -21.78 9.09 -5.67
CA GLU A 175 -20.47 9.56 -5.19
C GLU A 175 -20.56 10.99 -4.65
N MET A 176 -21.36 11.86 -5.29
CA MET A 176 -21.60 13.22 -4.80
C MET A 176 -22.33 13.21 -3.45
N HIS A 177 -23.26 12.28 -3.25
CA HIS A 177 -23.94 12.12 -1.96
C HIS A 177 -22.97 11.69 -0.87
N VAL A 178 -22.13 10.70 -1.14
CA VAL A 178 -21.06 10.26 -0.22
C VAL A 178 -20.13 11.42 0.11
N LEU A 179 -19.64 12.16 -0.91
CA LEU A 179 -18.77 13.32 -0.70
C LEU A 179 -19.41 14.35 0.23
N ARG A 180 -20.66 14.75 -0.03
CA ARG A 180 -21.37 15.76 0.80
C ARG A 180 -21.52 15.30 2.24
N THR A 181 -21.88 14.04 2.46
CA THR A 181 -22.00 13.46 3.81
C THR A 181 -20.65 13.53 4.55
N LEU A 182 -19.55 13.18 3.87
CA LEU A 182 -18.22 13.21 4.46
C LEU A 182 -17.70 14.63 4.66
N GLN A 183 -18.02 15.59 3.79
CA GLN A 183 -17.68 17.00 3.97
C GLN A 183 -18.27 17.58 5.26
N HIS A 184 -19.48 17.20 5.62
CA HIS A 184 -20.08 17.59 6.91
C HIS A 184 -19.34 17.01 8.12
N ARG A 185 -18.75 15.80 7.96
CA ARG A 185 -18.01 15.13 9.05
C ARG A 185 -16.56 15.66 9.20
N PHE A 186 -15.89 15.94 8.08
CA PHE A 186 -14.43 16.13 8.04
C PHE A 186 -13.97 17.45 7.40
N GLY A 187 -14.84 18.21 6.78
CA GLY A 187 -14.45 19.34 5.93
C GLY A 187 -13.80 18.90 4.63
N HIS A 188 -12.49 18.65 4.65
CA HIS A 188 -11.78 18.05 3.51
C HIS A 188 -12.01 16.54 3.42
N VAL A 189 -12.33 16.08 2.20
CA VAL A 189 -12.48 14.64 1.89
C VAL A 189 -11.40 14.23 0.92
N SER A 190 -10.43 13.48 1.42
CA SER A 190 -9.37 12.90 0.59
C SER A 190 -9.86 11.68 -0.19
N ALA A 191 -9.13 11.30 -1.24
CA ALA A 191 -9.35 10.07 -2.00
C ALA A 191 -9.29 8.83 -1.07
N GLU A 192 -8.39 8.81 -0.10
CA GLU A 192 -8.24 7.75 0.89
C GLU A 192 -9.50 7.53 1.73
N ARG A 193 -10.25 8.59 2.06
CA ARG A 193 -11.50 8.47 2.83
C ARG A 193 -12.59 7.69 2.11
N ILE A 194 -12.39 7.44 0.82
CA ILE A 194 -13.28 6.64 -0.03
C ILE A 194 -12.60 5.32 -0.41
N VAL A 195 -11.34 5.40 -0.84
CA VAL A 195 -10.59 4.29 -1.43
C VAL A 195 -9.65 3.69 -0.39
N SER A 196 -10.24 3.07 0.63
CA SER A 196 -9.53 2.37 1.70
C SER A 196 -10.47 1.40 2.42
N GLY A 197 -9.96 0.59 3.35
CA GLY A 197 -10.80 -0.25 4.21
C GLY A 197 -11.81 0.56 5.02
N PRO A 198 -11.39 1.57 5.81
CA PRO A 198 -12.30 2.50 6.47
C PRO A 198 -13.25 3.22 5.51
N GLY A 199 -12.78 3.56 4.30
CA GLY A 199 -13.59 4.16 3.25
C GLY A 199 -14.72 3.25 2.79
N LEU A 200 -14.45 1.96 2.56
CA LEU A 200 -15.47 0.96 2.21
C LEU A 200 -16.54 0.84 3.32
N ALA A 201 -16.11 0.78 4.58
CA ALA A 201 -17.03 0.75 5.72
C ALA A 201 -17.93 1.99 5.77
N THR A 202 -17.36 3.16 5.51
CA THR A 202 -18.09 4.43 5.50
C THR A 202 -19.06 4.54 4.31
N ILE A 203 -18.68 4.08 3.12
CA ILE A 203 -19.59 4.00 1.97
C ILE A 203 -20.80 3.14 2.32
N PHE A 204 -20.56 1.95 2.86
CA PHE A 204 -21.63 1.03 3.25
C PHE A 204 -22.54 1.62 4.32
N GLU A 205 -21.98 2.27 5.35
CA GLU A 205 -22.75 2.99 6.38
C GLU A 205 -23.66 4.07 5.76
N ILE A 206 -23.13 4.90 4.86
CA ILE A 206 -23.91 5.97 4.22
C ILE A 206 -25.04 5.42 3.35
N GLN A 207 -24.81 4.29 2.67
CA GLN A 207 -25.82 3.68 1.79
C GLN A 207 -26.92 2.93 2.54
N THR A 208 -26.58 2.30 3.66
CA THR A 208 -27.50 1.35 4.34
C THR A 208 -27.92 1.79 5.75
N GLY A 209 -27.20 2.73 6.35
CA GLY A 209 -27.35 3.08 7.77
C GLY A 209 -26.74 2.05 8.73
N GLN A 210 -26.08 1.00 8.24
CA GLN A 210 -25.49 -0.08 9.04
C GLN A 210 -23.98 0.08 9.15
N LEU A 211 -23.45 -0.12 10.35
CA LEU A 211 -22.01 -0.15 10.61
C LEU A 211 -21.50 -1.58 10.47
N LYS A 212 -20.57 -1.80 9.54
CA LYS A 212 -19.88 -3.07 9.33
C LYS A 212 -18.40 -2.84 9.03
N PRO A 213 -17.50 -3.71 9.50
CA PRO A 213 -16.10 -3.62 9.14
C PRO A 213 -15.87 -4.05 7.67
N ALA A 214 -14.88 -3.46 7.00
CA ALA A 214 -14.59 -3.72 5.60
C ALA A 214 -14.40 -5.22 5.24
N PRO A 215 -13.78 -6.08 6.07
CA PRO A 215 -13.69 -7.51 5.78
C PRO A 215 -15.06 -8.21 5.71
N GLU A 216 -16.01 -7.82 6.58
CA GLU A 216 -17.37 -8.35 6.57
C GLU A 216 -18.13 -7.90 5.31
N ILE A 217 -18.02 -6.61 4.95
CA ILE A 217 -18.62 -6.06 3.72
C ILE A 217 -18.07 -6.80 2.49
N GLY A 218 -16.75 -7.02 2.45
CA GLY A 218 -16.13 -7.79 1.38
C GLY A 218 -16.66 -9.22 1.28
N ALA A 219 -16.83 -9.91 2.39
CA ALA A 219 -17.40 -11.25 2.45
C ALA A 219 -18.87 -11.29 1.98
N LEU A 220 -19.69 -10.33 2.42
CA LEU A 220 -21.08 -10.18 1.99
C LEU A 220 -21.17 -9.90 0.48
N ALA A 221 -20.32 -9.03 -0.04
CA ALA A 221 -20.28 -8.72 -1.47
C ALA A 221 -19.92 -9.96 -2.31
N LEU A 222 -18.94 -10.75 -1.87
CA LEU A 222 -18.58 -12.01 -2.52
C LEU A 222 -19.70 -13.07 -2.43
N ALA A 223 -20.55 -12.99 -1.40
CA ALA A 223 -21.75 -13.82 -1.27
C ALA A 223 -22.95 -13.31 -2.08
N GLY A 224 -22.83 -12.15 -2.74
CA GLY A 224 -23.86 -11.58 -3.62
C GLY A 224 -24.86 -10.65 -2.92
N ASP A 225 -24.57 -10.18 -1.70
CA ASP A 225 -25.36 -9.13 -1.05
C ASP A 225 -25.34 -7.86 -1.87
N ALA A 226 -26.51 -7.36 -2.26
CA ALA A 226 -26.64 -6.26 -3.23
C ALA A 226 -26.06 -4.93 -2.70
N ASP A 227 -26.26 -4.64 -1.42
CA ASP A 227 -25.79 -3.40 -0.81
C ASP A 227 -24.25 -3.43 -0.65
N ALA A 228 -23.71 -4.57 -0.24
CA ALA A 228 -22.27 -4.75 -0.13
C ALA A 228 -21.58 -4.72 -1.51
N VAL A 229 -22.17 -5.32 -2.53
CA VAL A 229 -21.70 -5.23 -3.93
C VAL A 229 -21.71 -3.77 -4.40
N ALA A 230 -22.77 -3.01 -4.14
CA ALA A 230 -22.86 -1.60 -4.52
C ALA A 230 -21.77 -0.76 -3.85
N ALA A 231 -21.50 -0.98 -2.56
CA ALA A 231 -20.45 -0.28 -1.83
C ALA A 231 -19.05 -0.62 -2.39
N VAL A 232 -18.75 -1.89 -2.65
CA VAL A 232 -17.50 -2.34 -3.25
C VAL A 232 -17.32 -1.76 -4.66
N HIS A 233 -18.37 -1.78 -5.49
CA HIS A 233 -18.31 -1.20 -6.84
C HIS A 233 -18.04 0.30 -6.81
N LEU A 234 -18.66 1.05 -5.90
CA LEU A 234 -18.40 2.49 -5.74
C LEU A 234 -16.94 2.73 -5.35
N MET A 235 -16.39 1.98 -4.39
CA MET A 235 -14.98 2.09 -4.00
C MET A 235 -14.04 1.78 -5.17
N LEU A 236 -14.28 0.70 -5.93
CA LEU A 236 -13.44 0.31 -7.06
C LEU A 236 -13.53 1.31 -8.22
N GLN A 237 -14.70 1.87 -8.52
CA GLN A 237 -14.88 2.95 -9.48
C GLN A 237 -14.13 4.22 -9.04
N SER A 238 -14.17 4.54 -7.75
CA SER A 238 -13.41 5.66 -7.19
C SER A 238 -11.91 5.43 -7.31
N LEU A 239 -11.42 4.21 -7.04
CA LEU A 239 -10.03 3.83 -7.27
C LEU A 239 -9.63 4.02 -8.74
N ALA A 240 -10.48 3.65 -9.70
CA ALA A 240 -10.24 3.88 -11.12
C ALA A 240 -10.04 5.37 -11.44
N THR A 241 -10.89 6.23 -10.89
CA THR A 241 -10.76 7.69 -11.08
C THR A 241 -9.46 8.23 -10.51
N VAL A 242 -9.08 7.82 -9.30
CA VAL A 242 -7.83 8.27 -8.65
C VAL A 242 -6.61 7.77 -9.42
N ALA A 243 -6.61 6.49 -9.82
CA ALA A 243 -5.54 5.89 -10.61
C ALA A 243 -5.37 6.58 -11.97
N ALA A 244 -6.48 6.88 -12.68
CA ALA A 244 -6.45 7.61 -13.94
C ALA A 244 -5.89 9.03 -13.77
N ASN A 245 -6.33 9.77 -12.74
CA ASN A 245 -5.85 11.11 -12.46
C ASN A 245 -4.34 11.11 -12.14
N ALA A 246 -3.89 10.18 -11.30
CA ALA A 246 -2.47 10.03 -10.98
C ALA A 246 -1.65 9.64 -12.21
N ALA A 247 -2.12 8.70 -13.04
CA ALA A 247 -1.45 8.28 -14.26
C ALA A 247 -1.29 9.44 -15.26
N ILE A 248 -2.35 10.23 -15.48
CA ILE A 248 -2.31 11.40 -16.36
C ILE A 248 -1.34 12.45 -15.81
N THR A 249 -1.42 12.74 -14.50
CA THR A 249 -0.56 13.75 -13.84
C THR A 249 0.92 13.39 -13.94
N LEU A 250 1.26 12.11 -13.78
CA LEU A 250 2.64 11.62 -13.82
C LEU A 250 3.12 11.24 -15.23
N GLY A 251 2.23 11.21 -16.23
CA GLY A 251 2.54 10.67 -17.54
C GLY A 251 2.90 9.17 -17.50
N ALA A 252 2.26 8.40 -16.61
CA ALA A 252 2.60 7.01 -16.33
C ALA A 252 2.07 6.08 -17.44
N ARG A 253 2.89 5.86 -18.49
CA ARG A 253 2.58 4.97 -19.62
C ARG A 253 3.33 3.63 -19.56
N ALA A 254 4.27 3.45 -18.64
CA ALA A 254 4.88 2.13 -18.42
C ALA A 254 3.89 1.13 -17.84
N GLY A 255 2.82 1.62 -17.23
CA GLY A 255 1.74 0.82 -16.68
C GLY A 255 1.26 1.31 -15.32
N ILE A 256 0.27 0.59 -14.77
CA ILE A 256 -0.25 0.84 -13.43
C ILE A 256 -0.30 -0.48 -12.68
N VAL A 257 0.32 -0.50 -11.52
CA VAL A 257 0.24 -1.63 -10.59
C VAL A 257 -0.77 -1.27 -9.50
N ILE A 258 -1.80 -2.10 -9.34
CA ILE A 258 -2.73 -2.00 -8.22
C ILE A 258 -2.20 -2.92 -7.13
N ALA A 259 -1.65 -2.31 -6.08
CA ALA A 259 -1.10 -2.95 -4.91
C ALA A 259 -2.10 -2.98 -3.74
N GLY A 260 -1.62 -3.26 -2.53
CA GLY A 260 -2.43 -3.29 -1.32
C GLY A 260 -3.24 -4.57 -1.15
N GLY A 261 -3.76 -4.77 0.07
CA GLY A 261 -4.38 -6.03 0.46
C GLY A 261 -5.88 -6.15 0.18
N ILE A 262 -6.56 -5.09 -0.29
CA ILE A 262 -8.02 -5.07 -0.47
C ILE A 262 -8.40 -5.63 -1.84
N VAL A 263 -7.83 -5.10 -2.93
CA VAL A 263 -8.23 -5.45 -4.30
C VAL A 263 -8.05 -6.95 -4.61
N PRO A 264 -6.96 -7.62 -4.22
CA PRO A 264 -6.84 -9.07 -4.45
C PRO A 264 -7.94 -9.91 -3.79
N LYS A 265 -8.45 -9.47 -2.63
CA LYS A 265 -9.55 -10.15 -1.92
C LYS A 265 -10.91 -9.94 -2.60
N LEU A 266 -11.06 -8.86 -3.35
CA LEU A 266 -12.27 -8.47 -4.07
C LEU A 266 -12.17 -8.78 -5.58
N GLU A 267 -11.14 -9.52 -6.00
CA GLU A 267 -10.85 -9.79 -7.41
C GLU A 267 -12.05 -10.34 -8.20
N PRO A 268 -12.89 -11.26 -7.68
CA PRO A 268 -14.06 -11.72 -8.41
C PRO A 268 -15.07 -10.64 -8.78
N LEU A 269 -15.12 -9.53 -8.01
CA LEU A 269 -16.02 -8.41 -8.25
C LEU A 269 -15.40 -7.33 -9.15
N PHE A 270 -14.10 -7.38 -9.38
CA PHE A 270 -13.36 -6.32 -10.05
C PHE A 270 -13.82 -6.08 -11.48
N ALA A 271 -14.00 -7.14 -12.27
CA ALA A 271 -14.41 -7.04 -13.68
C ALA A 271 -15.82 -6.45 -13.84
N ALA A 272 -16.75 -6.81 -12.95
CA ALA A 272 -18.13 -6.34 -12.99
C ALA A 272 -18.33 -4.95 -12.33
N SER A 273 -17.30 -4.42 -11.66
CA SER A 273 -17.43 -3.16 -10.91
C SER A 273 -17.55 -1.92 -11.79
N GLY A 274 -17.27 -1.99 -13.08
CA GLY A 274 -17.13 -0.84 -13.97
C GLY A 274 -15.81 -0.09 -13.82
N PHE A 275 -14.80 -0.70 -13.17
CA PHE A 275 -13.48 -0.10 -13.01
C PHE A 275 -12.87 0.29 -14.36
N PHE A 276 -12.87 -0.63 -15.33
CA PHE A 276 -12.24 -0.41 -16.64
C PHE A 276 -12.95 0.61 -17.52
N ASP A 277 -14.27 0.74 -17.38
CA ASP A 277 -15.05 1.75 -18.10
C ASP A 277 -14.82 3.16 -17.51
N ARG A 278 -14.45 3.17 -16.23
CA ARG A 278 -14.21 4.39 -15.48
C ARG A 278 -12.79 4.91 -15.65
N PHE A 279 -11.81 4.00 -15.76
CA PHE A 279 -10.38 4.27 -15.96
C PHE A 279 -10.11 4.75 -17.38
#